data_2975b57feac76855d824b7becf9abd90
#
_entry.id   2975b57feac76855d824b7becf9abd90
#
_cell.length_a   1.000
_cell.length_b   1.000
_cell.length_c   1.000
_cell.angle_alpha   90.00
_cell.angle_beta   90.00
_cell.angle_gamma   90.00
#
_symmetry.space_group_name_H-M   'P 1'
#
loop_
_entity.id
_entity.type
_entity.pdbx_description
1 polymer ?
#
loop_
_entity_poly.entity_id
_entity_poly.type
_entity_poly.pdbx_seq_one_letter_code
_entity_poly.pdbx_strand_id
1 'polypeptide(L)' 'MKIHGYSDDGLPVEEIRARELAEITLVASPDELRRIAAFLTKAAATMERMGSTYGHEHLSDRQPGFDDSPHFVVFNADG' A
#
# COMPACT_ATOMS: atom_id res chain seq x y z
N MET A 1 -9.23 7.64 7.56
CA MET A 1 -8.49 6.76 6.64
C MET A 1 -9.40 6.30 5.53
N LYS A 2 -8.87 6.27 4.32
CA LYS A 2 -9.58 5.69 3.17
C LYS A 2 -8.78 4.53 2.62
N ILE A 3 -9.45 3.52 2.12
CA ILE A 3 -8.85 2.34 1.52
C ILE A 3 -9.37 2.23 0.09
N HIS A 4 -8.44 2.21 -0.87
CA HIS A 4 -8.75 2.08 -2.29
C HIS A 4 -8.12 0.79 -2.83
N GLY A 5 -8.71 0.22 -3.85
CA GLY A 5 -8.16 -0.95 -4.49
C GLY A 5 -8.59 -1.08 -5.94
N TYR A 6 -7.83 -1.88 -6.66
CA TYR A 6 -8.12 -2.28 -8.03
C TYR A 6 -8.45 -3.76 -8.04
N SER A 7 -9.49 -4.11 -8.79
CA SER A 7 -9.86 -5.52 -8.98
C SER A 7 -8.81 -6.21 -9.87
N ASP A 8 -8.52 -7.47 -9.54
CA ASP A 8 -7.60 -8.32 -10.31
C ASP A 8 -8.40 -9.29 -11.18
N ASP A 9 -9.29 -8.75 -12.00
CA ASP A 9 -10.21 -9.53 -12.82
C ASP A 9 -9.73 -9.69 -14.27
N GLY A 10 -8.51 -9.24 -14.59
CA GLY A 10 -7.98 -9.32 -15.95
C GLY A 10 -8.66 -8.40 -16.95
N LEU A 11 -9.26 -7.32 -16.46
CA LEU A 11 -9.93 -6.33 -17.30
C LEU A 11 -8.93 -5.55 -18.16
N PRO A 12 -9.35 -5.05 -19.34
CA PRO A 12 -8.53 -4.11 -20.10
C PRO A 12 -8.17 -2.89 -19.26
N VAL A 13 -7.00 -2.31 -19.52
CA VAL A 13 -6.48 -1.17 -18.74
C VAL A 13 -7.49 -0.02 -18.65
N GLU A 14 -8.23 0.25 -19.73
CA GLU A 14 -9.23 1.30 -19.78
C GLU A 14 -10.46 1.05 -18.88
N GLU A 15 -10.64 -0.19 -18.42
CA GLU A 15 -11.74 -0.56 -17.52
C GLU A 15 -11.30 -0.69 -16.07
N ILE A 16 -9.99 -0.60 -15.79
CA ILE A 16 -9.45 -0.69 -14.43
C ILE A 16 -9.63 0.66 -13.75
N ARG A 17 -10.30 0.66 -12.60
CA ARG A 17 -10.54 1.87 -11.81
C ARG A 17 -10.31 1.61 -10.33
N ALA A 18 -9.69 2.58 -9.66
CA ALA A 18 -9.60 2.56 -8.20
C ALA A 18 -10.99 2.72 -7.61
N ARG A 19 -11.31 1.92 -6.60
CA ARG A 19 -12.59 1.98 -5.89
C ARG A 19 -12.33 2.11 -4.40
N GLU A 20 -13.16 2.89 -3.71
CA GLU A 20 -13.13 2.90 -2.25
C GLU A 20 -13.64 1.56 -1.74
N LEU A 21 -12.93 1.00 -0.79
CA LEU A 21 -13.24 -0.30 -0.20
C LEU A 21 -13.72 -0.09 1.23
N ALA A 22 -14.75 -0.83 1.62
CA ALA A 22 -15.25 -0.83 2.99
C ALA A 22 -14.43 -1.75 3.91
N GLU A 23 -13.70 -2.69 3.31
CA GLU A 23 -12.95 -3.71 4.05
C GLU A 23 -11.81 -4.21 3.18
N ILE A 24 -10.69 -4.56 3.79
CA ILE A 24 -9.62 -5.32 3.13
C ILE A 24 -9.31 -6.55 3.96
N THR A 25 -8.81 -7.59 3.31
CA THR A 25 -8.33 -8.80 3.97
C THR A 25 -6.94 -9.09 3.44
N LEU A 26 -5.97 -9.19 4.35
CA LEU A 26 -4.61 -9.61 4.01
C LEU A 26 -4.48 -11.10 4.30
N VAL A 27 -4.17 -11.88 3.28
CA VAL A 27 -3.83 -13.29 3.45
C VAL A 27 -2.31 -13.37 3.41
N ALA A 28 -1.70 -13.42 4.58
CA ALA A 28 -0.25 -13.26 4.71
C ALA A 28 0.29 -14.10 5.86
N SER A 29 1.57 -14.45 5.77
CA SER A 29 2.26 -15.16 6.84
C SER A 29 2.63 -14.21 7.99
N PRO A 30 2.95 -14.73 9.19
CA PRO A 30 3.44 -13.88 10.28
C PRO A 30 4.66 -13.04 9.90
N ASP A 31 5.59 -13.61 9.10
CA ASP A 31 6.78 -12.89 8.66
C ASP A 31 6.43 -11.75 7.71
N GLU A 32 5.53 -12.00 6.76
CA GLU A 32 5.02 -10.96 5.87
C GLU A 32 4.34 -9.84 6.65
N LEU A 33 3.53 -10.19 7.65
CA LEU A 33 2.86 -9.18 8.49
C LEU A 33 3.87 -8.33 9.26
N ARG A 34 4.96 -8.91 9.76
CA ARG A 34 6.01 -8.15 10.45
C ARG A 34 6.71 -7.18 9.49
N ARG A 35 6.95 -7.59 8.25
CA ARG A 35 7.54 -6.73 7.22
C ARG A 35 6.61 -5.60 6.84
N ILE A 36 5.31 -5.87 6.71
CA ILE A 36 4.30 -4.85 6.47
C ILE A 36 4.28 -3.85 7.64
N ALA A 37 4.30 -4.34 8.87
CA ALA A 37 4.32 -3.48 10.05
C ALA A 37 5.55 -2.57 10.08
N ALA A 38 6.74 -3.11 9.76
CA ALA A 38 7.96 -2.32 9.68
C ALA A 38 7.87 -1.26 8.59
N PHE A 39 7.31 -1.60 7.43
CA PHE A 39 7.07 -0.66 6.34
C PHE A 39 6.15 0.49 6.79
N LEU A 40 5.05 0.18 7.43
CA LEU A 40 4.08 1.19 7.89
C LEU A 40 4.70 2.12 8.93
N THR A 41 5.47 1.60 9.85
CA THR A 41 6.15 2.39 10.88
C THR A 41 7.13 3.38 10.26
N LYS A 42 7.93 2.92 9.28
CA LYS A 42 8.88 3.79 8.58
C LYS A 42 8.18 4.82 7.70
N ALA A 43 7.09 4.41 7.03
CA ALA A 43 6.30 5.32 6.20
C ALA A 43 5.73 6.46 7.04
N ALA A 44 5.19 6.16 8.22
CA ALA A 44 4.67 7.17 9.12
C ALA A 44 5.74 8.20 9.52
N ALA A 45 6.94 7.72 9.89
CA ALA A 45 8.06 8.60 10.24
C ALA A 45 8.50 9.47 9.06
N THR A 46 8.52 8.91 7.86
CA THR A 46 8.88 9.64 6.64
C THR A 46 7.83 10.71 6.31
N MET A 47 6.56 10.39 6.46
CA MET A 47 5.46 11.35 6.26
C MET A 47 5.57 12.53 7.23
N GLU A 48 5.87 12.27 8.50
CA GLU A 48 6.04 13.32 9.51
C GLU A 48 7.20 14.25 9.15
N ARG A 49 8.32 13.68 8.68
CA ARG A 49 9.50 14.45 8.31
C ARG A 49 9.31 15.27 7.04
N MET A 50 8.69 14.69 6.02
CA MET A 50 8.53 15.31 4.70
C MET A 50 7.30 16.21 4.58
N GLY A 51 6.27 15.95 5.38
CA GLY A 51 5.02 16.70 5.29
C GLY A 51 4.40 16.60 3.90
N SER A 52 4.00 17.74 3.34
CA SER A 52 3.32 17.80 2.04
C SER A 52 4.18 17.38 0.85
N THR A 53 5.49 17.24 1.04
CA THR A 53 6.38 16.76 -0.04
C THR A 53 6.39 15.24 -0.16
N TYR A 54 5.82 14.54 0.81
CA TYR A 54 5.65 13.09 0.73
C TYR A 54 4.58 12.75 -0.31
N GLY A 55 4.90 11.87 -1.24
CA GLY A 55 3.94 11.39 -2.23
C GLY A 55 3.29 10.09 -1.77
N HIS A 56 3.88 8.99 -2.20
CA HIS A 56 3.44 7.64 -1.82
C HIS A 56 4.64 6.71 -1.80
N GLU A 57 4.46 5.57 -1.14
CA GLU A 57 5.47 4.50 -1.11
C GLU A 57 4.82 3.15 -1.35
N HIS A 58 5.53 2.27 -2.06
CA HIS A 58 5.14 0.89 -2.32
C HIS A 58 5.88 -0.04 -1.37
N LEU A 59 5.18 -1.00 -0.80
CA LEU A 59 5.76 -2.00 0.10
C LEU A 59 6.93 -2.75 -0.56
N SER A 60 6.78 -3.16 -1.82
CA SER A 60 7.79 -3.94 -2.53
C SER A 60 9.10 -3.20 -2.74
N ASP A 61 9.08 -1.87 -2.74
CA ASP A 61 10.29 -1.05 -2.87
C ASP A 61 11.04 -0.91 -1.55
N ARG A 62 10.43 -1.24 -0.44
CA ARG A 62 10.98 -1.01 0.90
C ARG A 62 11.26 -2.27 1.68
N GLN A 63 10.58 -3.37 1.35
CA GLN A 63 10.73 -4.65 2.03
C GLN A 63 10.90 -5.78 1.02
N PRO A 64 11.82 -6.73 1.27
CA PRO A 64 11.99 -7.88 0.39
C PRO A 64 10.83 -8.86 0.52
N GLY A 65 10.63 -9.68 -0.52
CA GLY A 65 9.68 -10.78 -0.48
C GLY A 65 8.29 -10.46 -0.98
N PHE A 66 8.07 -9.27 -1.58
CA PHE A 66 6.74 -8.86 -2.08
C PHE A 66 6.71 -8.62 -3.60
N ASP A 67 7.71 -9.09 -4.33
CA ASP A 67 7.79 -8.85 -5.78
C ASP A 67 6.65 -9.50 -6.56
N ASP A 68 6.17 -10.64 -6.08
CA ASP A 68 5.06 -11.37 -6.72
C ASP A 68 3.71 -11.11 -6.04
N SER A 69 3.68 -10.21 -5.07
CA SER A 69 2.45 -9.86 -4.34
C SER A 69 1.71 -8.72 -5.04
N PRO A 70 0.41 -8.58 -4.80
CA PRO A 70 -0.30 -7.37 -5.21
C PRO A 70 0.39 -6.12 -4.66
N HIS A 71 0.24 -5.00 -5.34
CA HIS A 71 0.80 -3.75 -4.87
C HIS A 71 0.15 -3.30 -3.57
N PHE A 72 0.96 -2.90 -2.61
CA PHE A 72 0.52 -2.34 -1.34
C PHE A 72 1.14 -0.95 -1.23
N VAL A 73 0.30 0.07 -1.24
CA VAL A 73 0.74 1.47 -1.38
C VAL A 73 0.16 2.30 -0.26
N VAL A 74 0.95 3.23 0.26
CA VAL A 74 0.49 4.21 1.25
C VAL A 74 0.63 5.62 0.72
N PHE A 75 -0.37 6.46 0.99
CA PHE A 75 -0.37 7.88 0.69
C PHE A 75 -0.56 8.65 1.99
N ASN A 76 0.02 9.84 2.06
CA ASN A 76 -0.19 10.73 3.19
C ASN A 76 -1.57 11.40 3.09
N ALA A 77 -2.43 11.18 4.08
CA ALA A 77 -3.76 11.77 4.12
C ALA A 77 -3.73 13.30 4.26
N ASP A 78 -2.65 13.83 4.83
CA ASP A 78 -2.49 15.26 5.13
C ASP A 78 -1.65 15.98 4.05
N GLY A 79 -1.22 15.24 3.06
CA GLY A 79 -0.30 15.74 2.04
C GLY A 79 -0.92 16.22 0.74
#